data_4e1ce7e8961c27e05e2ae577acb3eadd
#
_entry.id   4e1ce7e8961c27e05e2ae577acb3eadd
#
_cell.length_a   1.000
_cell.length_b   1.000
_cell.length_c   1.000
_cell.angle_alpha   90.00
_cell.angle_beta   90.00
_cell.angle_gamma   90.00
#
_symmetry.space_group_name_H-M   'P 1'
#
loop_
_entity.id
_entity.type
_entity.pdbx_description
1 polymer ?
#
loop_
_entity_poly.entity_id
_entity_poly.type
_entity_poly.pdbx_seq_one_letter_code
_entity_poly.pdbx_strand_id
1 'polypeptide(L)'
;MFRVITPGFEAEYTRWTDALNQANSLIPNCRGLFKDIRIYYGDNLIWLYSRSHKYPQYIGPGIYDKLAKLFLVEAMEEEAANDNSES
;
A
#
# COMPACT_ATOMS: atom_id res chain seq x y z
N MET A 1 -2.80 5.76 10.15
CA MET A 1 -1.53 5.12 9.78
C MET A 1 -1.78 3.85 9.00
N PHE A 2 -1.01 3.66 7.98
CA PHE A 2 -1.03 2.42 7.20
C PHE A 2 0.08 1.51 7.70
N ARG A 3 -0.25 0.25 7.97
CA ARG A 3 0.72 -0.71 8.48
C ARG A 3 0.86 -1.87 7.51
N VAL A 4 2.07 -2.06 6.99
CA VAL A 4 2.40 -3.15 6.08
C VAL A 4 2.98 -4.30 6.88
N ILE A 5 2.36 -5.46 6.78
CA ILE A 5 2.76 -6.65 7.55
C ILE A 5 2.93 -7.84 6.62
N THR A 6 4.04 -8.52 6.75
CA THR A 6 4.31 -9.81 6.12
C THR A 6 5.22 -10.59 7.08
N PRO A 7 5.30 -11.93 7.00
CA PRO A 7 6.18 -12.65 7.90
C PRO A 7 7.60 -12.12 7.85
N GLY A 8 8.11 -11.72 9.03
CA GLY A 8 9.47 -11.18 9.14
C GLY A 8 9.60 -9.69 8.86
N PHE A 9 8.51 -8.99 8.57
CA PHE A 9 8.58 -7.56 8.29
C PHE A 9 7.30 -6.85 8.72
N GLU A 10 7.47 -5.69 9.36
CA GLU A 10 6.35 -4.82 9.71
C GLU A 10 6.84 -3.37 9.70
N ALA A 11 6.07 -2.47 9.06
CA ALA A 11 6.41 -1.06 9.02
C ALA A 11 5.13 -0.23 8.92
N GLU A 12 5.21 1.01 9.41
CA GLU A 12 4.09 1.94 9.37
C GLU A 12 4.41 3.13 8.46
N TYR A 13 3.36 3.63 7.79
CA TYR A 13 3.48 4.76 6.87
C TYR A 13 2.31 5.70 7.08
N THR A 14 2.55 7.00 6.96
CA THR A 14 1.48 7.98 7.03
C THR A 14 0.74 8.14 5.71
N ARG A 15 1.39 7.79 4.60
CA ARG A 15 0.85 7.97 3.25
C ARG A 15 0.53 6.63 2.63
N TRP A 16 -0.61 6.57 1.94
CA TRP A 16 -1.01 5.35 1.23
C TRP A 16 -0.02 4.98 0.13
N THR A 17 0.49 5.97 -0.61
CA THR A 17 1.44 5.70 -1.69
C THR A 17 2.71 5.04 -1.18
N ASP A 18 3.20 5.44 -0.02
CA ASP A 18 4.39 4.84 0.58
C ASP A 18 4.12 3.39 1.01
N ALA A 19 2.97 3.17 1.66
CA ALA A 19 2.60 1.82 2.08
C ALA A 19 2.42 0.89 0.86
N LEU A 20 1.75 1.38 -0.17
CA LEU A 20 1.51 0.60 -1.37
C LEU A 20 2.81 0.27 -2.10
N ASN A 21 3.71 1.24 -2.22
CA ASN A 21 5.01 1.02 -2.86
C ASN A 21 5.82 -0.03 -2.10
N GLN A 22 5.82 0.04 -0.77
CA GLN A 22 6.52 -0.95 0.03
C GLN A 22 5.91 -2.33 -0.15
N ALA A 23 4.59 -2.44 -0.10
CA ALA A 23 3.91 -3.72 -0.28
C ALA A 23 4.21 -4.31 -1.66
N ASN A 24 4.16 -3.49 -2.70
CA ASN A 24 4.45 -3.95 -4.06
C ASN A 24 5.89 -4.43 -4.20
N SER A 25 6.82 -3.80 -3.49
CA SER A 25 8.23 -4.20 -3.54
C SER A 25 8.47 -5.56 -2.88
N LEU A 26 7.56 -5.98 -2.01
CA LEU A 26 7.66 -7.28 -1.32
C LEU A 26 7.03 -8.42 -2.13
N ILE A 27 6.25 -8.11 -3.15
CA ILE A 27 5.55 -9.14 -3.93
C ILE A 27 6.50 -10.18 -4.53
N PRO A 28 7.64 -9.83 -5.13
CA PRO A 28 8.54 -10.84 -5.67
C PRO A 28 9.03 -11.83 -4.63
N ASN A 29 9.07 -11.44 -3.36
CA ASN A 29 9.54 -12.29 -2.27
C ASN A 29 8.45 -13.23 -1.73
N CYS A 30 7.20 -13.04 -2.14
CA CYS A 30 6.10 -13.89 -1.69
C CYS A 30 6.21 -15.33 -2.16
N ARG A 31 7.05 -15.58 -3.14
CA ARG A 31 7.22 -16.94 -3.69
C ARG A 31 7.98 -17.87 -2.74
N GLY A 32 8.76 -17.32 -1.83
CA GLY A 32 9.57 -18.09 -0.91
C GLY A 32 9.09 -17.99 0.52
N LEU A 33 9.72 -17.11 1.26
CA LEU A 33 9.50 -16.98 2.70
C LEU A 33 8.17 -16.30 3.05
N PHE A 34 7.72 -15.38 2.21
CA PHE A 34 6.52 -14.61 2.51
C PHE A 34 5.32 -15.23 1.80
N LYS A 35 4.29 -15.55 2.58
CA LYS A 35 3.07 -16.17 2.06
C LYS A 35 1.99 -15.15 1.76
N ASP A 36 1.96 -14.02 2.50
CA ASP A 36 1.02 -12.96 2.24
C ASP A 36 1.62 -11.62 2.65
N ILE A 37 1.02 -10.56 2.11
CA ILE A 37 1.35 -9.18 2.46
C ILE A 37 0.03 -8.52 2.77
N ARG A 38 -0.05 -7.87 3.94
CA ARG A 38 -1.27 -7.21 4.40
C ARG A 38 -1.01 -5.75 4.67
N ILE A 39 -1.99 -4.91 4.34
CA ILE A 39 -1.96 -3.51 4.74
C ILE A 39 -3.20 -3.24 5.58
N TYR A 40 -2.98 -2.70 6.77
CA TYR A 40 -4.02 -2.29 7.69
C TYR A 40 -4.09 -0.77 7.76
N TYR A 41 -5.28 -0.24 7.90
CA TYR A 41 -5.49 1.14 8.32
C TYR A 41 -6.16 1.11 9.68
N GLY A 42 -5.43 1.51 10.72
CA GLY A 42 -5.86 1.24 12.08
C GLY A 42 -5.97 -0.26 12.30
N ASP A 43 -7.14 -0.72 12.68
CA ASP A 43 -7.40 -2.14 12.91
C ASP A 43 -8.05 -2.85 11.72
N ASN A 44 -8.25 -2.13 10.61
CA ASN A 44 -8.97 -2.66 9.46
C ASN A 44 -8.00 -3.13 8.38
N LEU A 45 -8.15 -4.40 7.97
CA LEU A 45 -7.43 -4.92 6.82
C LEU A 45 -8.06 -4.32 5.56
N ILE A 46 -7.25 -3.61 4.76
CA ILE A 46 -7.75 -2.93 3.56
C ILE A 46 -7.14 -3.45 2.26
N TRP A 47 -6.03 -4.16 2.34
CA TRP A 47 -5.31 -4.64 1.15
C TRP A 47 -4.61 -5.95 1.51
N LEU A 48 -4.68 -6.92 0.59
CA LEU A 48 -4.11 -8.25 0.81
C LEU A 48 -3.56 -8.80 -0.50
N TYR A 49 -2.35 -9.34 -0.44
CA TYR A 49 -1.78 -10.11 -1.54
C TYR A 49 -1.26 -11.44 -0.99
N SER A 50 -1.53 -12.52 -1.71
CA SER A 50 -0.96 -13.81 -1.38
C SER A 50 -0.57 -14.55 -2.67
N ARG A 51 0.24 -15.61 -2.53
CA ARG A 51 0.67 -16.42 -3.67
C ARG A 51 -0.50 -16.97 -4.49
N SER A 52 -1.62 -17.24 -3.83
CA SER A 52 -2.79 -17.80 -4.49
C SER A 52 -3.56 -16.79 -5.31
N HIS A 53 -3.29 -15.50 -5.14
CA HIS A 53 -3.96 -14.45 -5.87
C HIS A 53 -3.10 -13.96 -7.02
N LYS A 54 -3.73 -13.78 -8.18
CA LYS A 54 -3.05 -13.20 -9.33
C LYS A 54 -2.76 -11.72 -9.12
N TYR A 55 -3.67 -11.02 -8.47
CA TYR A 55 -3.58 -9.59 -8.22
C TYR A 55 -3.88 -9.29 -6.75
N PRO A 56 -3.35 -8.17 -6.22
CA PRO A 56 -3.73 -7.73 -4.89
C PRO A 56 -5.23 -7.51 -4.78
N GLN A 57 -5.76 -7.77 -3.59
CA GLN A 57 -7.18 -7.63 -3.29
C GLN A 57 -7.41 -6.43 -2.38
N TYR A 58 -8.37 -5.59 -2.72
CA TYR A 58 -8.83 -4.50 -1.86
C TYR A 58 -10.00 -5.00 -1.03
N ILE A 59 -9.92 -4.82 0.27
CA ILE A 59 -10.83 -5.43 1.23
C ILE A 59 -11.75 -4.36 1.83
N GLY A 60 -13.06 -4.59 1.72
CA GLY A 60 -14.07 -3.72 2.32
C GLY A 60 -14.84 -2.92 1.30
N PRO A 61 -16.11 -2.56 1.62
CA PRO A 61 -16.96 -1.80 0.71
C PRO A 61 -16.37 -0.42 0.42
N GLY A 62 -16.23 -0.08 -0.85
CA GLY A 62 -15.75 1.24 -1.27
C GLY A 62 -14.27 1.51 -1.04
N ILE A 63 -13.52 0.52 -0.55
CA ILE A 63 -12.09 0.72 -0.24
C ILE A 63 -11.29 1.03 -1.49
N TYR A 64 -11.55 0.33 -2.59
CA TYR A 64 -10.80 0.58 -3.82
C TYR A 64 -10.94 2.05 -4.27
N ASP A 65 -12.17 2.54 -4.32
CA ASP A 65 -12.43 3.92 -4.74
C ASP A 65 -11.79 4.92 -3.78
N LYS A 66 -11.89 4.67 -2.49
CA LYS A 66 -11.34 5.54 -1.47
C LYS A 66 -9.82 5.65 -1.59
N LEU A 67 -9.15 4.52 -1.75
CA LEU A 67 -7.70 4.48 -1.86
C LEU A 67 -7.23 5.03 -3.21
N ALA A 68 -8.00 4.83 -4.28
CA ALA A 68 -7.67 5.41 -5.58
C ALA A 68 -7.71 6.95 -5.52
N LYS A 69 -8.72 7.51 -4.85
CA LYS A 69 -8.82 8.96 -4.66
C LYS A 69 -7.67 9.49 -3.81
N LEU A 70 -7.34 8.77 -2.74
CA LEU A 70 -6.23 9.15 -1.87
C LEU A 70 -4.91 9.11 -2.62
N PHE A 71 -4.71 8.09 -3.45
CA PHE A 71 -3.52 7.98 -4.28
C PHE A 71 -3.37 9.21 -5.19
N LEU A 72 -4.46 9.63 -5.82
CA LEU A 72 -4.43 10.80 -6.70
C LEU A 72 -4.11 12.08 -5.92
N VAL A 73 -4.70 12.25 -4.75
CA VAL A 73 -4.43 13.43 -3.91
C VAL A 73 -2.96 13.47 -3.51
N GLU A 74 -2.42 12.36 -3.07
CA GLU A 74 -1.01 12.29 -2.66
C GLU A 74 -0.08 12.53 -3.84
N ALA A 75 -0.41 12.00 -5.01
CA ALA A 75 0.38 12.23 -6.22
C ALA A 75 0.37 13.70 -6.62
N MET A 76 -0.77 14.36 -6.51
CA MET A 76 -0.89 15.78 -6.81
C MET A 76 -0.08 16.63 -5.84
N GLU A 77 -0.09 16.29 -4.55
CA GLU A 77 0.72 16.98 -3.55
C GLU A 77 2.20 16.84 -3.84
N GLU A 78 2.63 15.64 -4.21
CA GLU A 78 4.02 15.40 -4.54
C GLU A 78 4.44 16.16 -5.79
N GLU A 79 3.58 16.20 -6.81
CA GLU A 79 3.84 16.92 -8.04
C GLU A 79 3.93 18.43 -7.78
N ALA A 80 3.05 18.97 -6.95
CA ALA A 80 3.10 20.38 -6.57
C ALA A 80 4.38 20.72 -5.81
N ALA A 81 4.83 19.82 -4.93
CA ALA A 81 6.08 20.00 -4.20
C ALA A 81 7.29 20.00 -5.16
N ASN A 82 7.26 19.14 -6.18
CA ASN A 82 8.32 19.09 -7.17
C ASN A 82 8.36 20.37 -8.01
N ASP A 83 7.20 20.88 -8.39
CA ASP A 83 7.12 22.16 -9.11
C ASP A 83 7.72 23.30 -8.31
N ASN A 84 7.41 23.32 -7.01
CA ASN A 84 7.98 24.33 -6.12
C ASN A 84 9.50 24.23 -6.01
N SER A 85 10.02 23.02 -6.06
CA SER A 85 11.45 22.80 -5.92
C SER A 85 12.23 23.24 -7.17
N GLU A 86 11.58 23.30 -8.31
CA GLU A 86 12.21 23.71 -9.57
C GLU A 86 12.24 25.23 -9.74
N SER A 87 11.39 25.93 -9.05
CA SER A 87 11.34 27.37 -9.14
C SER A 87 12.26 28.03 -8.11
#